data_4516561e7c11f2bccb8b9efaa9e4adbe
#
_entry.id   4516561e7c11f2bccb8b9efaa9e4adbe
#
_cell.length_a   1.000
_cell.length_b   1.000
_cell.length_c   1.000
_cell.angle_alpha   90.00
_cell.angle_beta   90.00
_cell.angle_gamma   90.00
#
_symmetry.space_group_name_H-M   'P 1'
#
loop_
_entity.id
_entity.type
_entity.pdbx_description
1 polymer ?
#
loop_
_entity_poly.entity_id
_entity_poly.type
_entity_poly.pdbx_seq_one_letter_code
_entity_poly.pdbx_strand_id
1 'polypeptide(L)'
;HAYDGDGMLHAVQFQNGRVTYRNRWIETSALQEEKAAGQALWKGLKEPWRQDRPDEPLKNTSNTDIKYHAGRLISMWYRSGMPYAVDPDTLQTLGTADYDGALQRISAHSRPDEHTGELLFFDYALKPPYMQYGVIGPDRQLHHRIDVDLPGPSLPHDMAVTEHYTIQHDLPLRPDPDALAPGRYQE
;
A
#
# COMPACT_ATOMS: atom_id res chain seq x y z
N HIS A 1 9.71 -13.33 -8.29
CA HIS A 1 10.34 -12.07 -8.62
C HIS A 1 10.77 -11.33 -7.35
N ALA A 2 11.85 -10.52 -7.41
CA ALA A 2 12.39 -9.85 -6.22
C ALA A 2 11.41 -8.90 -5.52
N TYR A 3 10.43 -8.37 -6.24
CA TYR A 3 9.42 -7.44 -5.71
C TYR A 3 8.07 -8.09 -5.38
N ASP A 4 7.94 -9.42 -5.53
CA ASP A 4 6.68 -10.14 -5.35
C ASP A 4 6.57 -10.87 -4.00
N GLY A 5 7.60 -10.76 -3.15
CA GLY A 5 7.57 -11.38 -1.83
C GLY A 5 6.50 -10.76 -0.94
N ASP A 6 5.80 -11.59 -0.18
CA ASP A 6 4.88 -11.11 0.85
C ASP A 6 5.61 -10.26 1.89
N GLY A 7 4.93 -9.25 2.43
CA GLY A 7 5.48 -8.37 3.45
C GLY A 7 5.80 -9.13 4.72
N MET A 8 7.05 -9.01 5.20
CA MET A 8 7.48 -9.50 6.50
C MET A 8 8.07 -8.35 7.30
N LEU A 9 7.54 -8.12 8.48
CA LEU A 9 8.08 -7.13 9.39
C LEU A 9 9.16 -7.74 10.27
N HIS A 10 10.18 -6.95 10.55
CA HIS A 10 11.26 -7.26 11.46
C HIS A 10 11.35 -6.13 12.49
N ALA A 11 11.30 -6.47 13.78
CA ALA A 11 11.46 -5.52 14.87
C ALA A 11 12.60 -5.91 15.78
N VAL A 12 13.39 -4.92 16.17
CA VAL A 12 14.44 -5.05 17.19
C VAL A 12 14.13 -4.08 18.31
N GLN A 13 13.95 -4.60 19.51
CA GLN A 13 13.66 -3.82 20.70
C GLN A 13 14.89 -3.82 21.63
N PHE A 14 15.31 -2.62 22.02
CA PHE A 14 16.37 -2.40 22.99
C PHE A 14 15.75 -1.88 24.27
N GLN A 15 15.83 -2.66 25.35
CA GLN A 15 15.27 -2.28 26.65
C GLN A 15 16.11 -2.82 27.81
N ASN A 16 16.50 -1.96 28.73
CA ASN A 16 17.24 -2.34 29.94
C ASN A 16 18.49 -3.22 29.68
N GLY A 17 19.26 -2.86 28.64
CA GLY A 17 20.47 -3.60 28.23
C GLY A 17 20.21 -4.96 27.57
N ARG A 18 18.95 -5.27 27.26
CA ARG A 18 18.56 -6.47 26.50
C ARG A 18 18.11 -6.11 25.11
N VAL A 19 18.34 -7.03 24.18
CA VAL A 19 17.88 -6.93 22.77
C VAL A 19 16.92 -8.07 22.52
N THR A 20 15.77 -7.74 21.98
CA THR A 20 14.75 -8.71 21.53
C THR A 20 14.50 -8.52 20.05
N TYR A 21 14.52 -9.60 19.30
CA TYR A 21 14.18 -9.63 17.88
C TYR A 21 12.87 -10.36 17.67
N ARG A 22 12.07 -9.85 16.75
CA ARG A 22 10.76 -10.42 16.37
C ARG A 22 10.52 -10.21 14.90
N ASN A 23 9.90 -11.18 14.23
CA ASN A 23 9.40 -11.02 12.87
C ASN A 23 8.03 -11.64 12.71
N ARG A 24 7.25 -11.11 11.74
CA ARG A 24 5.96 -11.66 11.33
C ARG A 24 5.65 -11.30 9.89
N TRP A 25 4.98 -12.20 9.21
CA TRP A 25 4.32 -11.91 7.93
C TRP A 25 3.15 -10.96 8.14
N ILE A 26 2.95 -10.06 7.17
CA ILE A 26 1.69 -9.34 7.06
C ILE A 26 0.65 -10.31 6.49
N GLU A 27 -0.34 -10.64 7.30
CA GLU A 27 -1.39 -11.60 6.93
C GLU A 27 -2.43 -10.93 6.03
N THR A 28 -2.01 -10.62 4.78
CA THR A 28 -2.93 -10.08 3.76
C THR A 28 -3.99 -11.11 3.38
N SER A 29 -5.14 -10.67 2.86
CA SER A 29 -6.19 -11.57 2.37
C SER A 29 -5.65 -12.55 1.33
N ALA A 30 -4.81 -12.06 0.41
CA ALA A 30 -4.18 -12.87 -0.62
C ALA A 30 -3.23 -13.94 -0.04
N LEU A 31 -2.41 -13.58 0.96
CA LEU A 31 -1.55 -14.55 1.63
C LEU A 31 -2.35 -15.62 2.37
N GLN A 32 -3.43 -15.22 3.06
CA GLN A 32 -4.30 -16.16 3.76
C GLN A 32 -4.99 -17.13 2.80
N GLU A 33 -5.44 -16.64 1.64
CA GLU A 33 -6.04 -17.46 0.59
C GLU A 33 -5.04 -18.49 0.02
N GLU A 34 -3.79 -18.08 -0.26
CA GLU A 34 -2.75 -19.00 -0.70
C GLU A 34 -2.38 -20.05 0.37
N LYS A 35 -2.30 -19.63 1.63
CA LYS A 35 -2.10 -20.57 2.74
C LYS A 35 -3.23 -21.61 2.83
N ALA A 36 -4.47 -21.18 2.68
CA ALA A 36 -5.62 -22.09 2.69
C ALA A 36 -5.63 -23.02 1.47
N ALA A 37 -5.20 -22.55 0.32
CA ALA A 37 -5.09 -23.34 -0.91
C ALA A 37 -3.86 -24.27 -0.93
N GLY A 38 -2.86 -24.03 -0.07
CA GLY A 38 -1.60 -24.78 -0.05
C GLY A 38 -0.73 -24.55 -1.29
N GLN A 39 -0.99 -23.51 -2.07
CA GLN A 39 -0.28 -23.20 -3.30
C GLN A 39 -0.37 -21.70 -3.65
N ALA A 40 0.56 -21.21 -4.48
CA ALA A 40 0.48 -19.86 -5.03
C ALA A 40 -0.74 -19.72 -5.96
N LEU A 41 -1.49 -18.64 -5.79
CA LEU A 41 -2.65 -18.31 -6.62
C LEU A 41 -2.37 -17.16 -7.58
N TRP A 42 -1.35 -16.35 -7.32
CA TRP A 42 -0.85 -15.30 -8.20
C TRP A 42 0.52 -15.68 -8.75
N LYS A 43 0.73 -15.38 -10.02
CA LYS A 43 1.96 -15.78 -10.71
C LYS A 43 3.12 -14.79 -10.58
N GLY A 44 2.84 -13.55 -10.16
CA GLY A 44 3.83 -12.50 -9.98
C GLY A 44 3.75 -11.36 -10.99
N LEU A 45 4.53 -10.30 -10.77
CA LEU A 45 4.47 -9.05 -11.54
C LEU A 45 4.85 -9.20 -13.00
N LYS A 46 5.73 -10.15 -13.32
CA LYS A 46 6.20 -10.40 -14.70
C LYS A 46 5.37 -11.41 -15.47
N GLU A 47 4.35 -11.97 -14.86
CA GLU A 47 3.48 -12.94 -15.48
C GLU A 47 2.18 -12.27 -15.96
N PRO A 48 1.46 -12.88 -16.91
CA PRO A 48 0.16 -12.35 -17.33
C PRO A 48 -0.78 -12.14 -16.15
N TRP A 49 -1.48 -11.03 -16.15
CA TRP A 49 -2.43 -10.70 -15.09
C TRP A 49 -3.56 -11.72 -15.02
N ARG A 50 -4.09 -11.92 -13.83
CA ARG A 50 -5.24 -12.79 -13.60
C ARG A 50 -6.49 -12.21 -14.25
N GLN A 51 -7.01 -12.93 -15.24
CA GLN A 51 -8.24 -12.55 -15.94
C GLN A 51 -9.51 -12.90 -15.16
N ASP A 52 -9.42 -13.89 -14.28
CA ASP A 52 -10.50 -14.33 -13.39
C ASP A 52 -10.72 -13.41 -12.19
N ARG A 53 -9.80 -12.45 -11.96
CA ARG A 53 -9.88 -11.42 -10.91
C ARG A 53 -9.53 -10.05 -11.49
N PRO A 54 -10.41 -9.46 -12.30
CA PRO A 54 -10.12 -8.20 -12.99
C PRO A 54 -9.91 -7.01 -12.03
N ASP A 55 -10.47 -7.06 -10.83
CA ASP A 55 -10.33 -6.02 -9.81
C ASP A 55 -9.05 -6.20 -8.95
N GLU A 56 -8.52 -7.43 -8.90
CA GLU A 56 -7.30 -7.79 -8.17
C GLU A 56 -6.37 -8.64 -9.06
N PRO A 57 -5.93 -8.12 -10.20
CA PRO A 57 -5.13 -8.90 -11.16
C PRO A 57 -3.73 -9.23 -10.64
N LEU A 58 -3.24 -8.48 -9.66
CA LEU A 58 -1.96 -8.65 -8.98
C LEU A 58 -2.17 -8.87 -7.49
N LYS A 59 -1.26 -9.60 -6.87
CA LYS A 59 -1.26 -9.84 -5.43
C LYS A 59 -0.87 -8.58 -4.67
N ASN A 60 -1.73 -8.11 -3.76
CA ASN A 60 -1.32 -7.11 -2.76
C ASN A 60 -0.45 -7.81 -1.71
N THR A 61 0.84 -7.61 -1.79
CA THR A 61 1.83 -8.21 -0.89
C THR A 61 2.10 -7.38 0.35
N SER A 62 1.62 -6.12 0.40
CA SER A 62 1.81 -5.19 1.52
C SER A 62 3.27 -5.11 2.00
N ASN A 63 4.22 -5.10 1.05
CA ASN A 63 5.64 -5.31 1.31
C ASN A 63 6.51 -4.06 1.12
N THR A 64 5.91 -2.90 0.82
CA THR A 64 6.69 -1.77 0.33
C THR A 64 7.05 -0.77 1.41
N ASP A 65 6.09 -0.38 2.24
CA ASP A 65 6.32 0.65 3.26
C ASP A 65 5.47 0.40 4.50
N ILE A 66 5.93 0.96 5.63
CA ILE A 66 5.22 0.92 6.90
C ILE A 66 5.28 2.28 7.58
N LYS A 67 4.14 2.76 8.06
CA LYS A 67 4.04 4.02 8.80
C LYS A 67 3.32 3.80 10.13
N TYR A 68 3.68 4.58 11.14
CA TYR A 68 2.93 4.64 12.38
C TYR A 68 1.86 5.71 12.30
N HIS A 69 0.62 5.36 12.59
CA HIS A 69 -0.49 6.29 12.63
C HIS A 69 -1.53 5.86 13.67
N ALA A 70 -1.93 6.78 14.52
CA ALA A 70 -3.03 6.62 15.49
C ALA A 70 -2.95 5.29 16.28
N GLY A 71 -1.76 4.95 16.80
CA GLY A 71 -1.53 3.78 17.64
C GLY A 71 -1.29 2.47 16.89
N ARG A 72 -1.20 2.48 15.57
CA ARG A 72 -1.00 1.29 14.73
C ARG A 72 0.12 1.49 13.72
N LEU A 73 0.74 0.40 13.32
CA LEU A 73 1.54 0.38 12.11
C LEU A 73 0.62 0.14 10.92
N ILE A 74 0.81 0.90 9.86
CA ILE A 74 0.05 0.80 8.60
C ILE A 74 1.01 0.29 7.53
N SER A 75 0.80 -0.93 7.11
CA SER A 75 1.59 -1.58 6.05
C SER A 75 0.94 -1.37 4.70
N MET A 76 1.73 -1.01 3.70
CA MET A 76 1.25 -0.53 2.40
C MET A 76 2.01 -1.16 1.25
N TRP A 77 1.37 -1.13 0.08
CA TRP A 77 1.89 -1.65 -1.18
C TRP A 77 2.04 -0.54 -2.22
N TYR A 78 3.15 -0.56 -2.98
CA TYR A 78 3.49 0.51 -3.93
C TYR A 78 2.49 0.68 -5.09
N ARG A 79 1.74 -0.35 -5.45
CA ARG A 79 0.76 -0.28 -6.54
C ARG A 79 -0.63 0.18 -6.09
N SER A 80 -0.72 0.83 -4.95
CA SER A 80 -1.98 1.33 -4.42
C SER A 80 -2.99 0.20 -4.14
N GLY A 81 -2.93 -0.33 -2.94
CA GLY A 81 -3.79 -1.43 -2.47
C GLY A 81 -4.41 -1.14 -1.11
N MET A 82 -5.26 -2.04 -0.66
CA MET A 82 -5.79 -2.01 0.70
C MET A 82 -4.64 -2.05 1.71
N PRO A 83 -4.49 -1.05 2.58
CA PRO A 83 -3.49 -1.08 3.63
C PRO A 83 -3.89 -2.04 4.75
N TYR A 84 -2.89 -2.52 5.50
CA TYR A 84 -3.12 -3.40 6.64
C TYR A 84 -2.65 -2.77 7.94
N ALA A 85 -3.49 -2.86 8.97
CA ALA A 85 -3.16 -2.44 10.32
C ALA A 85 -2.40 -3.55 11.04
N VAL A 86 -1.35 -3.16 11.75
CA VAL A 86 -0.48 -4.08 12.50
C VAL A 86 -0.27 -3.52 13.90
N ASP A 87 -0.31 -4.39 14.87
CA ASP A 87 -0.01 -4.05 16.26
C ASP A 87 1.51 -3.77 16.42
N PRO A 88 1.92 -2.60 16.92
CA PRO A 88 3.32 -2.22 16.97
C PRO A 88 4.16 -3.06 17.95
N ASP A 89 3.54 -3.61 18.98
CA ASP A 89 4.25 -4.36 20.03
C ASP A 89 4.43 -5.84 19.65
N THR A 90 3.41 -6.43 19.04
CA THR A 90 3.39 -7.87 18.71
C THR A 90 3.68 -8.17 17.25
N LEU A 91 3.60 -7.18 16.36
CA LEU A 91 3.60 -7.27 14.90
C LEU A 91 2.44 -8.12 14.33
N GLN A 92 1.40 -8.37 15.11
CA GLN A 92 0.23 -9.08 14.64
C GLN A 92 -0.57 -8.22 13.67
N THR A 93 -0.93 -8.77 12.52
CA THR A 93 -1.88 -8.12 11.61
C THR A 93 -3.26 -8.08 12.26
N LEU A 94 -3.83 -6.88 12.37
CA LEU A 94 -5.12 -6.61 13.01
C LEU A 94 -6.29 -6.66 12.01
N GLY A 95 -5.99 -6.69 10.71
CA GLY A 95 -6.94 -6.61 9.62
C GLY A 95 -6.61 -5.48 8.66
N THR A 96 -7.57 -5.11 7.81
CA THR A 96 -7.44 -3.97 6.91
C THR A 96 -7.46 -2.65 7.66
N ALA A 97 -6.73 -1.67 7.16
CA ALA A 97 -6.75 -0.28 7.66
C ALA A 97 -7.60 0.58 6.72
N ASP A 98 -8.87 0.22 6.59
CA ASP A 98 -9.82 0.89 5.70
C ASP A 98 -10.45 2.15 6.28
N TYR A 99 -10.15 2.45 7.55
CA TYR A 99 -10.65 3.62 8.27
C TYR A 99 -12.19 3.74 8.20
N ASP A 100 -12.85 2.68 8.67
CA ASP A 100 -14.31 2.53 8.68
C ASP A 100 -14.94 2.62 7.28
N GLY A 101 -14.27 2.02 6.29
CA GLY A 101 -14.69 1.99 4.90
C GLY A 101 -14.36 3.25 4.10
N ALA A 102 -13.68 4.22 4.70
CA ALA A 102 -13.29 5.45 4.03
C ALA A 102 -12.22 5.23 2.95
N LEU A 103 -11.37 4.21 3.11
CA LEU A 103 -10.33 3.86 2.14
C LEU A 103 -10.62 2.52 1.49
N GLN A 104 -10.43 2.44 0.18
CA GLN A 104 -10.35 1.18 -0.56
C GLN A 104 -8.91 0.83 -0.90
N ARG A 105 -8.08 1.85 -1.05
CA ARG A 105 -6.66 1.71 -1.38
C ARG A 105 -5.90 2.98 -1.00
N ILE A 106 -4.62 2.82 -0.72
CA ILE A 106 -3.63 3.91 -0.66
C ILE A 106 -2.30 3.39 -1.22
N SER A 107 -1.47 4.30 -1.70
CA SER A 107 -0.14 3.95 -2.13
C SER A 107 0.83 3.91 -0.96
N ALA A 108 1.87 3.10 -1.06
CA ALA A 108 3.06 3.22 -0.23
C ALA A 108 3.65 4.65 -0.31
N HIS A 109 4.52 4.98 0.64
CA HIS A 109 5.16 6.30 0.78
C HIS A 109 4.20 7.45 1.18
N SER A 110 2.98 7.12 1.64
CA SER A 110 2.13 8.07 2.39
C SER A 110 2.88 8.61 3.61
N ARG A 111 2.59 9.85 4.01
CA ARG A 111 3.39 10.58 5.01
C ARG A 111 2.58 10.88 6.28
N PRO A 112 2.95 10.33 7.43
CA PRO A 112 2.43 10.83 8.69
C PRO A 112 3.06 12.19 9.01
N ASP A 113 2.24 13.12 9.45
CA ASP A 113 2.68 14.37 10.06
C ASP A 113 2.77 14.16 11.58
N GLU A 114 3.98 14.21 12.12
CA GLU A 114 4.22 13.99 13.55
C GLU A 114 3.71 15.14 14.43
N HIS A 115 3.48 16.33 13.87
CA HIS A 115 2.98 17.49 14.60
C HIS A 115 1.47 17.48 14.74
N THR A 116 0.76 17.12 13.68
CA THR A 116 -0.72 17.10 13.68
C THR A 116 -1.28 15.71 13.97
N GLY A 117 -0.49 14.67 13.79
CA GLY A 117 -0.92 13.27 13.89
C GLY A 117 -1.73 12.81 12.68
N GLU A 118 -1.75 13.57 11.61
CA GLU A 118 -2.45 13.25 10.38
C GLU A 118 -1.62 12.27 9.52
N LEU A 119 -2.31 11.43 8.76
CA LEU A 119 -1.72 10.64 7.68
C LEU A 119 -2.14 11.24 6.34
N LEU A 120 -1.17 11.88 5.66
CA LEU A 120 -1.33 12.37 4.31
C LEU A 120 -1.06 11.23 3.35
N PHE A 121 -2.01 10.93 2.49
CA PHE A 121 -1.92 9.80 1.58
C PHE A 121 -2.22 10.19 0.14
N PHE A 122 -1.79 9.37 -0.77
CA PHE A 122 -2.21 9.38 -2.16
C PHE A 122 -2.55 7.98 -2.62
N ASP A 123 -3.30 7.93 -3.69
CA ASP A 123 -3.74 6.72 -4.35
C ASP A 123 -3.67 6.98 -5.86
N TYR A 124 -3.39 5.96 -6.66
CA TYR A 124 -3.40 6.07 -8.10
C TYR A 124 -3.97 4.83 -8.77
N ALA A 125 -4.54 5.02 -9.96
CA ALA A 125 -5.27 3.99 -10.67
C ALA A 125 -5.07 4.06 -12.19
N LEU A 126 -5.37 2.95 -12.87
CA LEU A 126 -5.38 2.87 -14.34
C LEU A 126 -6.65 3.48 -14.96
N LYS A 127 -7.68 3.72 -14.15
CA LYS A 127 -8.96 4.34 -14.57
C LYS A 127 -9.19 5.62 -13.77
N PRO A 128 -9.94 6.58 -14.30
CA PRO A 128 -10.30 7.80 -13.55
C PRO A 128 -11.06 7.49 -12.24
N PRO A 129 -10.80 8.27 -11.18
CA PRO A 129 -9.76 9.28 -11.10
C PRO A 129 -8.38 8.61 -11.08
N TYR A 130 -7.43 9.16 -11.87
CA TYR A 130 -6.11 8.56 -12.00
C TYR A 130 -5.23 8.74 -10.78
N MET A 131 -5.48 9.77 -10.00
CA MET A 131 -4.82 10.04 -8.72
C MET A 131 -5.79 10.70 -7.75
N GLN A 132 -5.70 10.32 -6.49
CA GLN A 132 -6.37 11.01 -5.38
C GLN A 132 -5.34 11.37 -4.31
N TYR A 133 -5.57 12.49 -3.66
CA TYR A 133 -4.88 12.90 -2.45
C TYR A 133 -5.88 12.98 -1.31
N GLY A 134 -5.45 12.64 -0.10
CA GLY A 134 -6.31 12.77 1.06
C GLY A 134 -5.56 12.84 2.39
N VAL A 135 -6.32 13.09 3.43
CA VAL A 135 -5.83 13.24 4.80
C VAL A 135 -6.73 12.45 5.74
N ILE A 136 -6.12 11.55 6.50
CA ILE A 136 -6.76 10.87 7.64
C ILE A 136 -6.31 11.56 8.92
N GLY A 137 -7.24 11.97 9.76
CA GLY A 137 -6.95 12.62 11.03
C GLY A 137 -6.41 11.66 12.10
N PRO A 138 -5.88 12.21 13.22
CA PRO A 138 -5.46 11.41 14.38
C PRO A 138 -6.62 10.67 15.04
N ASP A 139 -7.86 11.13 14.82
CA ASP A 139 -9.11 10.48 15.18
C ASP A 139 -9.48 9.29 14.28
N ARG A 140 -8.64 9.00 13.27
CA ARG A 140 -8.84 7.94 12.28
C ARG A 140 -10.02 8.17 11.34
N GLN A 141 -10.47 9.42 11.19
CA GLN A 141 -11.51 9.80 10.23
C GLN A 141 -10.89 10.40 8.97
N LEU A 142 -11.57 10.22 7.84
CA LEU A 142 -11.19 10.88 6.59
C LEU A 142 -11.57 12.36 6.69
N HIS A 143 -10.58 13.24 6.81
CA HIS A 143 -10.80 14.68 6.93
C HIS A 143 -10.86 15.36 5.57
N HIS A 144 -10.10 14.83 4.58
CA HIS A 144 -10.02 15.42 3.26
C HIS A 144 -9.77 14.37 2.19
N ARG A 145 -10.38 14.54 1.02
CA ARG A 145 -10.07 13.79 -0.20
C ARG A 145 -10.38 14.64 -1.42
N ILE A 146 -9.48 14.62 -2.38
CA ILE A 146 -9.62 15.32 -3.66
C ILE A 146 -9.05 14.49 -4.80
N ASP A 147 -9.70 14.55 -5.95
CA ASP A 147 -9.15 14.04 -7.20
C ASP A 147 -8.09 14.99 -7.72
N VAL A 148 -6.94 14.45 -8.11
CA VAL A 148 -5.89 15.21 -8.79
C VAL A 148 -6.10 15.05 -10.28
N ASP A 149 -6.29 16.18 -10.97
CA ASP A 149 -6.53 16.19 -12.42
C ASP A 149 -5.25 15.82 -13.19
N LEU A 150 -5.24 14.62 -13.76
CA LEU A 150 -4.15 14.10 -14.57
C LEU A 150 -4.67 13.74 -15.97
N PRO A 151 -3.86 13.91 -17.02
CA PRO A 151 -4.25 13.60 -18.40
C PRO A 151 -4.38 12.09 -18.68
N GLY A 152 -3.95 11.24 -17.74
CA GLY A 152 -3.99 9.79 -17.87
C GLY A 152 -3.32 9.08 -16.70
N PRO A 153 -3.33 7.74 -16.68
CA PRO A 153 -2.69 6.97 -15.63
C PRO A 153 -1.17 7.17 -15.66
N SER A 154 -0.58 7.28 -14.49
CA SER A 154 0.88 7.36 -14.29
C SER A 154 1.28 6.51 -13.08
N LEU A 155 2.58 6.41 -12.81
CA LEU A 155 3.12 5.73 -11.64
C LEU A 155 3.82 6.77 -10.73
N PRO A 156 3.08 7.54 -9.93
CA PRO A 156 3.63 8.53 -9.03
C PRO A 156 4.12 7.85 -7.75
N HIS A 157 5.24 7.23 -7.78
CA HIS A 157 5.74 6.28 -6.77
C HIS A 157 5.83 6.85 -5.35
N ASP A 158 6.00 8.15 -5.19
CA ASP A 158 6.24 8.82 -3.90
C ASP A 158 5.57 10.19 -3.85
N MET A 159 5.55 10.79 -2.66
CA MET A 159 5.08 12.15 -2.39
C MET A 159 6.01 12.83 -1.38
N ALA A 160 6.01 14.15 -1.38
CA ALA A 160 6.69 14.94 -0.35
C ALA A 160 5.72 15.91 0.33
N VAL A 161 6.02 16.28 1.56
CA VAL A 161 5.23 17.20 2.36
C VAL A 161 6.14 18.27 2.95
N THR A 162 5.67 19.49 2.94
CA THR A 162 6.27 20.64 3.63
C THR A 162 5.24 21.21 4.61
N GLU A 163 5.61 22.22 5.38
CA GLU A 163 4.70 22.90 6.30
C GLU A 163 3.40 23.40 5.62
N HIS A 164 3.49 23.84 4.36
CA HIS A 164 2.37 24.45 3.66
C HIS A 164 1.92 23.73 2.40
N TYR A 165 2.66 22.72 1.93
CA TYR A 165 2.38 22.08 0.64
C TYR A 165 2.56 20.57 0.70
N THR A 166 1.68 19.88 0.01
CA THR A 166 1.90 18.50 -0.44
C THR A 166 2.37 18.53 -1.88
N ILE A 167 3.48 17.84 -2.16
CA ILE A 167 4.09 17.78 -3.48
C ILE A 167 3.80 16.40 -4.06
N GLN A 168 3.04 16.39 -5.13
CA GLN A 168 2.79 15.21 -5.97
C GLN A 168 3.56 15.36 -7.28
N HIS A 169 3.89 14.26 -7.93
CA HIS A 169 4.55 14.33 -9.22
C HIS A 169 3.84 13.46 -10.27
N ASP A 170 3.66 14.01 -11.46
CA ASP A 170 3.21 13.30 -12.66
C ASP A 170 4.45 12.96 -13.50
N LEU A 171 5.02 11.77 -13.27
CA LEU A 171 6.18 11.31 -14.02
C LEU A 171 5.77 10.77 -15.39
N PRO A 172 6.68 10.81 -16.39
CA PRO A 172 6.36 10.37 -17.75
C PRO A 172 6.21 8.85 -17.90
N LEU A 173 6.43 8.07 -16.84
CA LEU A 173 6.22 6.62 -16.87
C LEU A 173 4.72 6.32 -16.89
N ARG A 174 4.23 5.91 -18.04
CA ARG A 174 2.83 5.59 -18.26
C ARG A 174 2.65 4.13 -18.62
N PRO A 175 1.56 3.49 -18.14
CA PRO A 175 1.22 2.14 -18.58
C PRO A 175 1.03 2.11 -20.11
N ASP A 176 1.64 1.12 -20.75
CA ASP A 176 1.37 0.83 -22.15
C ASP A 176 0.16 -0.13 -22.24
N PRO A 177 -0.99 0.30 -22.81
CA PRO A 177 -2.16 -0.55 -22.90
C PRO A 177 -1.91 -1.83 -23.70
N ASP A 178 -1.03 -1.79 -24.70
CA ASP A 178 -0.70 -2.95 -25.51
C ASP A 178 0.18 -3.95 -24.75
N ALA A 179 1.07 -3.46 -23.87
CA ALA A 179 1.87 -4.31 -22.99
C ALA A 179 1.02 -4.95 -21.88
N LEU A 180 -0.10 -4.32 -21.50
CA LEU A 180 -1.06 -4.84 -20.52
C LEU A 180 -2.07 -5.82 -21.11
N ALA A 181 -2.07 -6.00 -22.44
CA ALA A 181 -2.99 -6.91 -23.11
C ALA A 181 -2.74 -8.38 -22.69
N PRO A 182 -3.79 -9.24 -22.69
CA PRO A 182 -3.65 -10.65 -22.33
C PRO A 182 -2.53 -11.33 -23.13
N GLY A 183 -1.64 -12.03 -22.43
CA GLY A 183 -0.53 -12.79 -23.03
C GLY A 183 0.77 -12.00 -23.22
N ARG A 184 0.84 -10.73 -22.86
CA ARG A 184 2.11 -9.97 -22.80
C ARG A 184 2.57 -9.78 -21.37
N TYR A 185 3.88 -9.81 -21.18
CA TYR A 185 4.51 -9.53 -19.89
C TYR A 185 4.63 -8.02 -19.69
N GLN A 186 4.57 -7.58 -18.43
CA GLN A 186 4.99 -6.23 -18.06
C GLN A 186 6.52 -6.22 -18.06
N GLU A 187 7.14 -5.51 -18.96
CA GLU A 187 8.55 -5.19 -18.94
C GLU A 187 8.84 -3.96 -18.08
#